data_1692f104394ec92e25a9cd7d74b2274e
#
_entry.id   1692f104394ec92e25a9cd7d74b2274e
#
_cell.length_a   1.000
_cell.length_b   1.000
_cell.length_c   1.000
_cell.angle_alpha   90.00
_cell.angle_beta   90.00
_cell.angle_gamma   90.00
#
_symmetry.space_group_name_H-M   'P 1'
#
loop_
_entity.id
_entity.type
_entity.pdbx_description
1 polymer ?
#
loop_
_entity_poly.entity_id
_entity_poly.type
_entity_poly.pdbx_seq_one_letter_code
_entity_poly.pdbx_strand_id
1 'polypeptide(L)'
;GRGFRRAEVLWGILNAMRKSAVINIRKYSRLVDGEETIRLDELPANHPLYARLGYGTLGHYSQPSISWGLLEKDGRQLTVKGQSLAAAARLRGEIDLTDWLSRWMDGHELTFKELEVVADQFHLGALPHADERREWRKLIDAWKFSRPVTRSLWDSPVEFSNLVAAETDADQHHQFITGLPEKYPSLARPLRAVADFEVLSGFVQFVFDLRLARLQYASAGIEDLSNALKKEIAQVIIERAHDSVLVAEPRLDASGLFARLASSAPAYDALERIVCEHHVAHQRAKGVSPFFDGEQLLLRDKVDRAELGAFTESVAQARSAEAALRMLGFRSRRDWHFGRCRRYYDFAHGGKQA
;
A
#
# COMPACT_ATOMS: atom_id res chain seq x y z
N GLY A 1 -4.88 23.71 -10.39
CA GLY A 1 -5.59 24.94 -10.18
C GLY A 1 -6.72 24.89 -9.15
N ARG A 2 -7.38 26.04 -8.99
CA ARG A 2 -8.48 26.24 -8.01
C ARG A 2 -9.63 25.24 -8.18
N GLY A 3 -10.01 25.00 -9.43
CA GLY A 3 -11.10 24.07 -9.76
C GLY A 3 -10.85 22.62 -9.30
N PHE A 4 -9.65 22.11 -9.52
CA PHE A 4 -9.32 20.77 -9.07
C PHE A 4 -9.45 20.61 -7.55
N ARG A 5 -8.99 21.61 -6.78
CA ARG A 5 -9.11 21.59 -5.30
C ARG A 5 -10.57 21.57 -4.84
N ARG A 6 -11.44 22.31 -5.51
CA ARG A 6 -12.87 22.32 -5.21
C ARG A 6 -13.50 20.95 -5.47
N ALA A 7 -13.15 20.32 -6.60
CA ALA A 7 -13.61 18.96 -6.92
C ALA A 7 -13.08 17.91 -5.90
N GLU A 8 -11.83 18.06 -5.45
CA GLU A 8 -11.23 17.19 -4.43
C GLU A 8 -11.98 17.34 -3.08
N VAL A 9 -12.32 18.55 -2.69
CA VAL A 9 -13.08 18.79 -1.46
C VAL A 9 -14.48 18.18 -1.54
N LEU A 10 -15.20 18.38 -2.65
CA LEU A 10 -16.51 17.77 -2.84
C LEU A 10 -16.42 16.24 -2.76
N TRP A 11 -15.48 15.63 -3.47
CA TRP A 11 -15.28 14.18 -3.43
C TRP A 11 -14.94 13.68 -2.02
N GLY A 12 -14.11 14.42 -1.27
CA GLY A 12 -13.80 14.11 0.12
C GLY A 12 -15.02 14.17 1.04
N ILE A 13 -15.90 15.15 0.86
CA ILE A 13 -17.16 15.31 1.60
C ILE A 13 -18.10 14.12 1.31
N LEU A 14 -18.32 13.80 0.03
CA LEU A 14 -19.18 12.67 -0.37
C LEU A 14 -18.71 11.35 0.26
N ASN A 15 -17.39 11.13 0.31
CA ASN A 15 -16.81 9.96 0.95
C ASN A 15 -16.91 9.98 2.48
N ALA A 16 -16.80 11.17 3.11
CA ALA A 16 -16.97 11.31 4.55
C ALA A 16 -18.40 10.99 4.99
N MET A 17 -19.38 11.46 4.23
CA MET A 17 -20.81 11.18 4.48
C MET A 17 -21.11 9.67 4.47
N ARG A 18 -20.39 8.89 3.69
CA ARG A 18 -20.54 7.41 3.60
C ARG A 18 -19.46 6.64 4.37
N LYS A 19 -18.68 7.31 5.21
CA LYS A 19 -17.60 6.74 6.04
C LYS A 19 -16.64 5.87 5.21
N SER A 20 -16.47 6.20 3.94
CA SER A 20 -15.55 5.49 3.05
C SER A 20 -14.10 5.77 3.42
N ALA A 21 -13.26 4.75 3.38
CA ALA A 21 -11.84 4.86 3.75
C ALA A 21 -11.03 5.56 2.65
N VAL A 22 -11.00 6.89 2.67
CA VAL A 22 -10.18 7.71 1.76
C VAL A 22 -9.08 8.45 2.53
N ILE A 23 -8.02 8.80 1.81
CA ILE A 23 -6.91 9.57 2.39
C ILE A 23 -7.42 10.91 2.91
N ASN A 24 -6.98 11.27 4.12
CA ASN A 24 -7.40 12.50 4.82
C ASN A 24 -8.90 12.56 5.21
N ILE A 25 -9.61 11.44 5.24
CA ILE A 25 -11.05 11.39 5.58
C ILE A 25 -11.41 12.17 6.86
N ARG A 26 -10.56 12.12 7.89
CA ARG A 26 -10.78 12.82 9.16
C ARG A 26 -10.93 14.34 9.02
N LYS A 27 -10.34 14.94 7.98
CA LYS A 27 -10.47 16.38 7.72
C LYS A 27 -11.84 16.72 7.15
N TYR A 28 -12.34 15.83 6.28
CA TYR A 28 -13.66 15.98 5.66
C TYR A 28 -14.78 15.65 6.65
N SER A 29 -14.60 14.64 7.50
CA SER A 29 -15.58 14.29 8.53
C SER A 29 -15.87 15.46 9.47
N ARG A 30 -14.87 16.27 9.80
CA ARG A 30 -15.06 17.47 10.63
C ARG A 30 -15.92 18.56 9.98
N LEU A 31 -15.99 18.60 8.66
CA LEU A 31 -16.87 19.52 7.92
C LEU A 31 -18.30 19.01 7.86
N VAL A 32 -18.49 17.71 7.95
CA VAL A 32 -19.79 17.04 7.88
C VAL A 32 -20.47 17.00 9.25
N ASP A 33 -19.69 16.99 10.32
CA ASP A 33 -20.19 16.88 11.69
C ASP A 33 -20.69 18.27 12.18
N GLY A 34 -21.98 18.53 12.04
CA GLY A 34 -22.66 19.63 12.72
C GLY A 34 -23.13 20.80 11.85
N GLU A 35 -23.00 20.74 10.54
CA GLU A 35 -23.49 21.81 9.64
C GLU A 35 -24.63 21.29 8.76
N GLU A 36 -25.61 22.16 8.48
CA GLU A 36 -26.73 21.85 7.58
C GLU A 36 -26.39 22.09 6.11
N THR A 37 -25.43 22.99 5.86
CA THR A 37 -24.99 23.38 4.51
C THR A 37 -23.48 23.60 4.45
N ILE A 38 -22.90 23.43 3.28
CA ILE A 38 -21.48 23.71 3.02
C ILE A 38 -21.32 24.72 1.89
N ARG A 39 -20.54 25.76 2.16
CA ARG A 39 -20.11 26.78 1.20
C ARG A 39 -18.59 26.73 1.05
N LEU A 40 -18.11 26.59 -0.18
CA LEU A 40 -16.67 26.57 -0.45
C LEU A 40 -15.99 27.92 -0.35
N ASP A 41 -16.70 28.96 -0.71
CA ASP A 41 -16.23 30.34 -0.67
C ASP A 41 -16.02 30.85 0.76
N GLU A 42 -16.69 30.26 1.73
CA GLU A 42 -16.54 30.58 3.16
C GLU A 42 -15.30 29.88 3.78
N LEU A 43 -14.72 28.88 3.12
CA LEU A 43 -13.49 28.26 3.60
C LEU A 43 -12.30 29.20 3.39
N PRO A 44 -11.60 29.63 4.45
CA PRO A 44 -10.46 30.53 4.32
C PRO A 44 -9.35 29.93 3.45
N ALA A 45 -8.63 30.78 2.73
CA ALA A 45 -7.57 30.34 1.80
C ALA A 45 -6.46 29.52 2.48
N ASN A 46 -6.27 29.69 3.78
CA ASN A 46 -5.33 28.94 4.61
C ASN A 46 -5.96 27.72 5.28
N HIS A 47 -7.22 27.38 4.97
CA HIS A 47 -7.86 26.21 5.55
C HIS A 47 -7.04 24.94 5.30
N PRO A 48 -6.90 24.03 6.28
CA PRO A 48 -6.08 22.83 6.17
C PRO A 48 -6.38 21.94 4.95
N LEU A 49 -7.59 22.03 4.41
CA LEU A 49 -7.99 21.33 3.18
C LEU A 49 -7.27 21.87 1.93
N TYR A 50 -6.82 23.14 1.97
CA TYR A 50 -6.13 23.79 0.85
C TYR A 50 -4.61 23.80 1.00
N ALA A 51 -4.09 23.58 2.21
CA ALA A 51 -2.72 23.92 2.56
C ALA A 51 -1.63 22.98 1.98
N ARG A 52 -1.97 21.78 1.52
CA ARG A 52 -0.95 20.80 1.08
C ARG A 52 -1.40 19.99 -0.14
N LEU A 53 -1.18 20.52 -1.34
CA LEU A 53 -1.46 19.82 -2.61
C LEU A 53 -0.71 18.50 -2.76
N GLY A 54 0.52 18.39 -2.27
CA GLY A 54 1.34 17.19 -2.39
C GLY A 54 0.85 16.00 -1.56
N TYR A 55 -0.05 16.24 -0.61
CA TYR A 55 -0.63 15.21 0.27
C TYR A 55 -2.14 15.03 0.06
N GLY A 56 -2.71 15.68 -0.95
CA GLY A 56 -4.11 15.51 -1.32
C GLY A 56 -4.33 14.34 -2.29
N THR A 57 -5.55 14.23 -2.75
CA THR A 57 -5.99 13.19 -3.70
C THR A 57 -5.13 13.19 -4.96
N LEU A 58 -4.78 14.37 -5.49
CA LEU A 58 -3.91 14.46 -6.66
C LEU A 58 -2.53 13.84 -6.42
N GLY A 59 -1.88 14.13 -5.29
CA GLY A 59 -0.56 13.60 -4.97
C GLY A 59 -0.55 12.07 -4.81
N HIS A 60 -1.62 11.51 -4.26
CA HIS A 60 -1.70 10.07 -4.01
C HIS A 60 -2.22 9.26 -5.20
N TYR A 61 -3.11 9.81 -6.02
CA TYR A 61 -3.77 9.07 -7.10
C TYR A 61 -3.23 9.37 -8.50
N SER A 62 -2.46 10.45 -8.69
CA SER A 62 -1.91 10.77 -10.01
C SER A 62 -0.95 9.70 -10.52
N GLN A 63 0.00 9.24 -9.72
CA GLN A 63 0.96 8.22 -10.15
C GLN A 63 0.30 6.86 -10.48
N PRO A 64 -0.59 6.30 -9.65
CA PRO A 64 -1.40 5.17 -10.07
C PRO A 64 -2.17 5.41 -11.36
N SER A 65 -2.84 6.57 -11.50
CA SER A 65 -3.62 6.89 -12.71
C SER A 65 -2.75 7.01 -13.96
N ILE A 66 -1.53 7.56 -13.85
CA ILE A 66 -0.54 7.57 -14.93
C ILE A 66 -0.12 6.14 -15.27
N SER A 67 0.18 5.32 -14.27
CA SER A 67 0.61 3.93 -14.50
C SER A 67 -0.48 3.05 -15.13
N TRP A 68 -1.75 3.36 -14.90
CA TRP A 68 -2.89 2.73 -15.55
C TRP A 68 -3.20 3.32 -16.93
N GLY A 69 -2.50 4.40 -17.32
CA GLY A 69 -2.70 5.09 -18.58
C GLY A 69 -4.01 5.87 -18.64
N LEU A 70 -4.51 6.34 -17.50
CA LEU A 70 -5.67 7.22 -17.37
C LEU A 70 -5.30 8.69 -17.50
N LEU A 71 -4.11 9.05 -17.00
CA LEU A 71 -3.55 10.39 -17.10
C LEU A 71 -2.31 10.39 -17.98
N GLU A 72 -2.05 11.50 -18.65
CA GLU A 72 -0.80 11.77 -19.32
C GLU A 72 0.35 11.87 -18.31
N LYS A 73 1.59 11.77 -18.78
CA LYS A 73 2.78 11.75 -17.91
C LYS A 73 2.92 13.00 -17.03
N ASP A 74 2.37 14.11 -17.43
CA ASP A 74 2.33 15.34 -16.64
C ASP A 74 1.29 15.31 -15.51
N GLY A 75 0.45 14.27 -15.47
CA GLY A 75 -0.60 14.07 -14.46
C GLY A 75 -1.74 15.07 -14.51
N ARG A 76 -1.86 15.88 -15.58
CA ARG A 76 -2.84 16.97 -15.66
C ARG A 76 -3.95 16.75 -16.67
N GLN A 77 -3.69 15.94 -17.67
CA GLN A 77 -4.63 15.68 -18.76
C GLN A 77 -5.05 14.20 -18.75
N LEU A 78 -6.31 13.96 -19.11
CA LEU A 78 -6.80 12.61 -19.32
C LEU A 78 -6.31 12.09 -20.66
N THR A 79 -5.84 10.85 -20.69
CA THR A 79 -5.64 10.11 -21.94
C THR A 79 -6.99 9.77 -22.57
N VAL A 80 -7.00 9.23 -23.78
CA VAL A 80 -8.22 8.71 -24.41
C VAL A 80 -8.92 7.66 -23.52
N LYS A 81 -8.14 6.78 -22.87
CA LYS A 81 -8.69 5.80 -21.90
C LYS A 81 -9.30 6.48 -20.68
N GLY A 82 -8.61 7.49 -20.15
CA GLY A 82 -9.11 8.28 -19.02
C GLY A 82 -10.39 9.03 -19.36
N GLN A 83 -10.48 9.59 -20.55
CA GLN A 83 -11.69 10.27 -21.07
C GLN A 83 -12.87 9.29 -21.20
N SER A 84 -12.62 8.10 -21.78
CA SER A 84 -13.65 7.06 -21.89
C SER A 84 -14.18 6.62 -20.53
N LEU A 85 -13.30 6.39 -19.57
CA LEU A 85 -13.70 6.02 -18.22
C LEU A 85 -14.46 7.16 -17.52
N ALA A 86 -13.99 8.40 -17.64
CA ALA A 86 -14.65 9.56 -17.04
C ALA A 86 -16.05 9.79 -17.64
N ALA A 87 -16.19 9.63 -18.97
CA ALA A 87 -17.49 9.72 -19.64
C ALA A 87 -18.44 8.62 -19.15
N ALA A 88 -17.97 7.39 -18.98
CA ALA A 88 -18.76 6.27 -18.49
C ALA A 88 -19.15 6.41 -17.00
N ALA A 89 -18.29 7.04 -16.19
CA ALA A 89 -18.53 7.27 -14.77
C ALA A 89 -19.36 8.53 -14.46
N ARG A 90 -19.54 9.42 -15.45
CA ARG A 90 -20.19 10.73 -15.27
C ARG A 90 -21.65 10.62 -14.85
N LEU A 91 -22.37 9.70 -15.50
CA LEU A 91 -23.81 9.52 -15.29
C LEU A 91 -24.07 8.32 -14.39
N ARG A 92 -24.84 8.53 -13.34
CA ARG A 92 -25.31 7.46 -12.47
C ARG A 92 -26.80 7.67 -12.16
N GLY A 93 -27.63 6.89 -12.82
CA GLY A 93 -29.07 7.13 -12.84
C GLY A 93 -29.38 8.47 -13.50
N GLU A 94 -30.12 9.31 -12.79
CA GLU A 94 -30.48 10.68 -13.22
C GLU A 94 -29.42 11.74 -12.83
N ILE A 95 -28.36 11.33 -12.13
CA ILE A 95 -27.34 12.25 -11.60
C ILE A 95 -26.20 12.40 -12.62
N ASP A 96 -26.01 13.61 -13.13
CA ASP A 96 -24.79 13.99 -13.87
C ASP A 96 -23.79 14.67 -12.92
N LEU A 97 -22.69 13.98 -12.66
CA LEU A 97 -21.62 14.49 -11.79
C LEU A 97 -21.02 15.81 -12.30
N THR A 98 -21.06 16.06 -13.61
CA THR A 98 -20.54 17.30 -14.20
C THR A 98 -21.41 18.50 -13.81
N ASP A 99 -22.72 18.35 -13.79
CA ASP A 99 -23.65 19.41 -13.38
C ASP A 99 -23.48 19.72 -11.90
N TRP A 100 -23.32 18.70 -11.06
CA TRP A 100 -23.04 18.88 -9.65
C TRP A 100 -21.69 19.58 -9.38
N LEU A 101 -20.65 19.17 -10.11
CA LEU A 101 -19.35 19.83 -10.03
C LEU A 101 -19.44 21.29 -10.52
N SER A 102 -20.18 21.58 -11.57
CA SER A 102 -20.38 22.95 -12.07
C SER A 102 -21.07 23.81 -11.01
N ARG A 103 -22.19 23.37 -10.46
CA ARG A 103 -22.89 24.08 -9.37
C ARG A 103 -21.97 24.37 -8.20
N TRP A 104 -21.21 23.39 -7.75
CA TRP A 104 -20.24 23.52 -6.67
C TRP A 104 -19.11 24.48 -7.03
N MET A 105 -18.64 24.46 -8.28
CA MET A 105 -17.60 25.35 -8.78
C MET A 105 -18.05 26.80 -8.90
N ASP A 106 -19.32 27.00 -9.22
CA ASP A 106 -19.95 28.33 -9.34
C ASP A 106 -20.34 28.95 -7.97
N GLY A 107 -20.01 28.25 -6.89
CA GLY A 107 -20.24 28.75 -5.51
C GLY A 107 -21.67 28.56 -5.03
N HIS A 108 -22.45 27.68 -5.65
CA HIS A 108 -23.78 27.36 -5.15
C HIS A 108 -23.66 26.65 -3.79
N GLU A 109 -24.50 27.07 -2.86
CA GLU A 109 -24.69 26.39 -1.60
C GLU A 109 -25.34 25.05 -1.83
N LEU A 110 -24.75 23.98 -1.25
CA LEU A 110 -25.30 22.64 -1.33
C LEU A 110 -25.70 22.18 0.07
N THR A 111 -26.94 21.76 0.22
CA THR A 111 -27.42 21.17 1.45
C THR A 111 -26.90 19.75 1.62
N PHE A 112 -26.75 19.28 2.85
CA PHE A 112 -26.38 17.90 3.12
C PHE A 112 -27.35 16.90 2.50
N LYS A 113 -28.65 17.20 2.49
CA LYS A 113 -29.67 16.36 1.87
C LYS A 113 -29.45 16.18 0.36
N GLU A 114 -29.08 17.24 -0.34
CA GLU A 114 -28.71 17.14 -1.76
C GLU A 114 -27.44 16.33 -1.94
N LEU A 115 -26.40 16.57 -1.09
CA LEU A 115 -25.14 15.85 -1.16
C LEU A 115 -25.28 14.36 -0.83
N GLU A 116 -26.23 13.97 0.04
CA GLU A 116 -26.50 12.56 0.34
C GLU A 116 -26.87 11.76 -0.91
N VAL A 117 -27.74 12.31 -1.74
CA VAL A 117 -28.16 11.65 -2.99
C VAL A 117 -26.96 11.41 -3.92
N VAL A 118 -26.06 12.41 -4.00
CA VAL A 118 -24.84 12.29 -4.81
C VAL A 118 -23.84 11.33 -4.14
N ALA A 119 -23.72 11.39 -2.81
CA ALA A 119 -22.82 10.53 -2.06
C ALA A 119 -23.15 9.05 -2.24
N ASP A 120 -24.42 8.68 -2.27
CA ASP A 120 -24.85 7.30 -2.50
C ASP A 120 -24.33 6.74 -3.83
N GLN A 121 -24.22 7.59 -4.82
CA GLN A 121 -23.83 7.20 -6.17
C GLN A 121 -22.32 7.31 -6.43
N PHE A 122 -21.62 8.25 -5.78
CA PHE A 122 -20.25 8.62 -6.14
C PHE A 122 -19.22 8.47 -5.01
N HIS A 123 -19.54 7.82 -3.90
CA HIS A 123 -18.52 7.49 -2.90
C HIS A 123 -17.67 6.30 -3.37
N LEU A 124 -16.50 6.10 -2.74
CA LEU A 124 -15.53 5.07 -3.14
C LEU A 124 -16.10 3.63 -3.08
N GLY A 125 -17.08 3.38 -2.21
CA GLY A 125 -17.75 2.10 -2.06
C GLY A 125 -18.99 1.93 -2.98
N ALA A 126 -19.36 2.96 -3.76
CA ALA A 126 -20.49 2.85 -4.67
C ALA A 126 -20.17 1.87 -5.81
N LEU A 127 -21.12 1.01 -6.14
CA LEU A 127 -20.97 0.09 -7.26
C LEU A 127 -20.99 0.87 -8.59
N PRO A 128 -20.04 0.62 -9.49
CA PRO A 128 -20.02 1.27 -10.78
C PRO A 128 -21.19 0.81 -11.65
N HIS A 129 -21.70 1.71 -12.50
CA HIS A 129 -22.68 1.37 -13.52
C HIS A 129 -22.11 0.41 -14.58
N ALA A 130 -23.01 -0.21 -15.37
CA ALA A 130 -22.61 -1.20 -16.37
C ALA A 130 -21.57 -0.67 -17.36
N ASP A 131 -21.72 0.59 -17.80
CA ASP A 131 -20.80 1.22 -18.74
C ASP A 131 -19.43 1.50 -18.11
N GLU A 132 -19.42 2.01 -16.89
CA GLU A 132 -18.20 2.21 -16.12
C GLU A 132 -17.49 0.88 -15.87
N ARG A 133 -18.21 -0.16 -15.46
CA ARG A 133 -17.66 -1.52 -15.30
C ARG A 133 -17.05 -2.05 -16.59
N ARG A 134 -17.69 -1.79 -17.74
CA ARG A 134 -17.16 -2.19 -19.04
C ARG A 134 -15.81 -1.52 -19.34
N GLU A 135 -15.67 -0.22 -19.06
CA GLU A 135 -14.40 0.49 -19.24
C GLU A 135 -13.33 0.01 -18.25
N TRP A 136 -13.69 -0.22 -17.00
CA TRP A 136 -12.78 -0.83 -16.01
C TRP A 136 -12.29 -2.22 -16.45
N ARG A 137 -13.17 -3.07 -16.99
CA ARG A 137 -12.77 -4.39 -17.54
C ARG A 137 -11.71 -4.24 -18.61
N LYS A 138 -11.92 -3.35 -19.57
CA LYS A 138 -10.92 -3.09 -20.63
C LYS A 138 -9.55 -2.69 -20.06
N LEU A 139 -9.54 -1.83 -19.05
CA LEU A 139 -8.30 -1.40 -18.39
C LEU A 139 -7.62 -2.54 -17.65
N ILE A 140 -8.39 -3.30 -16.88
CA ILE A 140 -7.91 -4.43 -16.10
C ILE A 140 -7.39 -5.54 -17.01
N ASP A 141 -8.10 -5.86 -18.08
CA ASP A 141 -7.68 -6.88 -19.05
C ASP A 141 -6.39 -6.46 -19.76
N ALA A 142 -6.27 -5.20 -20.16
CA ALA A 142 -5.04 -4.68 -20.75
C ALA A 142 -3.86 -4.75 -19.74
N TRP A 143 -4.09 -4.41 -18.48
CA TRP A 143 -3.08 -4.48 -17.44
C TRP A 143 -2.71 -5.94 -17.09
N LYS A 144 -3.69 -6.82 -16.98
CA LYS A 144 -3.52 -8.26 -16.78
C LYS A 144 -2.61 -8.87 -17.85
N PHE A 145 -2.80 -8.51 -19.12
CA PHE A 145 -1.95 -9.00 -20.20
C PHE A 145 -0.52 -8.47 -20.15
N SER A 146 -0.30 -7.29 -19.58
CA SER A 146 1.03 -6.71 -19.42
C SER A 146 1.82 -7.28 -18.22
N ARG A 147 1.18 -8.04 -17.32
CA ARG A 147 1.76 -8.58 -16.09
C ARG A 147 1.55 -10.10 -16.01
N PRO A 148 2.50 -10.92 -16.50
CA PRO A 148 2.33 -12.37 -16.62
C PRO A 148 1.95 -13.07 -15.31
N VAL A 149 2.57 -12.70 -14.18
CA VAL A 149 2.25 -13.29 -12.86
C VAL A 149 0.81 -12.96 -12.46
N THR A 150 0.42 -11.69 -12.56
CA THR A 150 -0.93 -11.26 -12.24
C THR A 150 -1.96 -11.94 -13.13
N ARG A 151 -1.66 -12.10 -14.41
CA ARG A 151 -2.52 -12.80 -15.36
C ARG A 151 -2.77 -14.25 -14.94
N SER A 152 -1.72 -14.99 -14.63
CA SER A 152 -1.82 -16.41 -14.26
C SER A 152 -2.65 -16.62 -13.00
N LEU A 153 -2.45 -15.75 -11.98
CA LEU A 153 -3.26 -15.78 -10.75
C LEU A 153 -4.71 -15.36 -11.01
N TRP A 154 -4.92 -14.40 -11.89
CA TRP A 154 -6.26 -13.86 -12.22
C TRP A 154 -7.12 -14.86 -12.97
N ASP A 155 -6.51 -15.64 -13.86
CA ASP A 155 -7.20 -16.65 -14.66
C ASP A 155 -7.54 -17.91 -13.83
N SER A 156 -7.10 -17.98 -12.57
CA SER A 156 -7.41 -19.09 -11.66
C SER A 156 -8.20 -18.63 -10.42
N PRO A 157 -9.55 -18.75 -10.42
CA PRO A 157 -10.36 -18.43 -9.24
C PRO A 157 -9.95 -19.22 -7.99
N VAL A 158 -9.47 -20.44 -8.17
CA VAL A 158 -8.99 -21.31 -7.07
C VAL A 158 -7.77 -20.70 -6.40
N GLU A 159 -6.83 -20.16 -7.17
CA GLU A 159 -5.64 -19.51 -6.62
C GLU A 159 -5.97 -18.27 -5.80
N PHE A 160 -6.92 -17.47 -6.26
CA PHE A 160 -7.41 -16.34 -5.48
C PHE A 160 -8.07 -16.78 -4.18
N SER A 161 -8.85 -17.86 -4.20
CA SER A 161 -9.50 -18.39 -2.97
C SER A 161 -8.46 -18.93 -1.99
N ASN A 162 -7.45 -19.65 -2.47
CA ASN A 162 -6.35 -20.16 -1.66
C ASN A 162 -5.52 -19.01 -1.06
N LEU A 163 -5.31 -17.94 -1.82
CA LEU A 163 -4.60 -16.77 -1.37
C LEU A 163 -5.32 -16.07 -0.22
N VAL A 164 -6.63 -15.88 -0.34
CA VAL A 164 -7.45 -15.30 0.73
C VAL A 164 -7.40 -16.17 1.99
N ALA A 165 -7.47 -17.50 1.84
CA ALA A 165 -7.34 -18.42 2.97
C ALA A 165 -5.94 -18.33 3.63
N ALA A 166 -4.88 -18.13 2.84
CA ALA A 166 -3.51 -17.99 3.33
C ALA A 166 -3.20 -16.64 4.02
N GLU A 167 -4.09 -15.65 3.93
CA GLU A 167 -3.89 -14.33 4.55
C GLU A 167 -3.91 -14.35 6.08
N THR A 168 -4.41 -15.41 6.69
CA THR A 168 -4.60 -15.49 8.16
C THR A 168 -3.59 -16.38 8.87
N ASP A 169 -2.83 -17.18 8.15
CA ASP A 169 -1.91 -18.18 8.74
C ASP A 169 -0.55 -18.18 8.04
N ALA A 170 0.53 -18.11 8.83
CA ALA A 170 1.89 -18.00 8.31
C ALA A 170 2.34 -19.26 7.53
N ASP A 171 1.94 -20.45 7.99
CA ASP A 171 2.33 -21.69 7.33
C ASP A 171 1.55 -21.89 6.03
N GLN A 172 0.26 -21.57 6.02
CA GLN A 172 -0.56 -21.61 4.80
C GLN A 172 -0.07 -20.59 3.77
N HIS A 173 0.26 -19.37 4.21
CA HIS A 173 0.83 -18.35 3.32
C HIS A 173 2.15 -18.81 2.71
N HIS A 174 3.05 -19.35 3.53
CA HIS A 174 4.33 -19.85 3.07
C HIS A 174 4.16 -21.01 2.05
N GLN A 175 3.32 -22.01 2.37
CA GLN A 175 3.04 -23.13 1.47
C GLN A 175 2.46 -22.66 0.15
N PHE A 176 1.55 -21.69 0.18
CA PHE A 176 0.98 -21.10 -1.01
C PHE A 176 2.06 -20.43 -1.88
N ILE A 177 2.84 -19.52 -1.32
CA ILE A 177 3.84 -18.74 -2.07
C ILE A 177 4.96 -19.66 -2.61
N THR A 178 5.43 -20.62 -1.83
CA THR A 178 6.51 -21.55 -2.26
C THR A 178 6.04 -22.61 -3.24
N GLY A 179 4.77 -22.99 -3.24
CA GLY A 179 4.18 -23.92 -4.19
C GLY A 179 3.86 -23.31 -5.57
N LEU A 180 3.69 -22.00 -5.66
CA LEU A 180 3.37 -21.32 -6.92
C LEU A 180 4.43 -21.53 -8.03
N PRO A 181 5.76 -21.50 -7.76
CA PRO A 181 6.78 -21.75 -8.77
C PRO A 181 6.69 -23.14 -9.43
N GLU A 182 6.28 -24.16 -8.68
CA GLU A 182 6.09 -25.51 -9.20
C GLU A 182 4.84 -25.59 -10.07
N LYS A 183 3.78 -24.92 -9.65
CA LYS A 183 2.50 -24.89 -10.39
C LYS A 183 2.60 -24.08 -11.69
N TYR A 184 3.44 -23.07 -11.71
CA TYR A 184 3.65 -22.18 -12.87
C TYR A 184 5.13 -22.12 -13.26
N PRO A 185 5.70 -23.19 -13.88
CA PRO A 185 7.14 -23.26 -14.18
C PRO A 185 7.65 -22.10 -15.05
N SER A 186 6.84 -21.62 -15.98
CA SER A 186 7.19 -20.46 -16.83
C SER A 186 7.33 -19.15 -16.05
N LEU A 187 6.78 -19.08 -14.83
CA LEU A 187 6.81 -17.92 -13.93
C LEU A 187 7.62 -18.21 -12.66
N ALA A 188 8.30 -19.34 -12.60
CA ALA A 188 8.99 -19.80 -11.39
C ALA A 188 9.98 -18.76 -10.85
N ARG A 189 10.76 -18.11 -11.72
CA ARG A 189 11.74 -17.10 -11.31
C ARG A 189 11.09 -15.88 -10.65
N PRO A 190 10.10 -15.18 -11.27
CA PRO A 190 9.45 -14.05 -10.61
C PRO A 190 8.65 -14.42 -9.36
N LEU A 191 8.09 -15.64 -9.28
CA LEU A 191 7.39 -16.11 -8.09
C LEU A 191 8.35 -16.42 -6.94
N ARG A 192 9.52 -17.01 -7.21
CA ARG A 192 10.59 -17.16 -6.21
C ARG A 192 11.10 -15.81 -5.74
N ALA A 193 11.23 -14.82 -6.64
CA ALA A 193 11.61 -13.48 -6.26
C ALA A 193 10.62 -12.84 -5.26
N VAL A 194 9.32 -13.09 -5.39
CA VAL A 194 8.31 -12.65 -4.42
C VAL A 194 8.53 -13.31 -3.07
N ALA A 195 8.70 -14.63 -3.03
CA ALA A 195 8.92 -15.37 -1.80
C ALA A 195 10.20 -14.91 -1.06
N ASP A 196 11.31 -14.76 -1.79
CA ASP A 196 12.56 -14.26 -1.23
C ASP A 196 12.42 -12.81 -0.71
N PHE A 197 11.72 -11.96 -1.47
CA PHE A 197 11.48 -10.57 -1.09
C PHE A 197 10.67 -10.46 0.20
N GLU A 198 9.62 -11.26 0.37
CA GLU A 198 8.80 -11.22 1.59
C GLU A 198 9.63 -11.55 2.81
N VAL A 199 10.41 -12.62 2.76
CA VAL A 199 11.26 -13.04 3.88
C VAL A 199 12.32 -12.00 4.20
N LEU A 200 13.08 -11.55 3.20
CA LEU A 200 14.18 -10.61 3.40
C LEU A 200 13.67 -9.22 3.79
N SER A 201 12.57 -8.76 3.20
CA SER A 201 11.94 -7.50 3.56
C SER A 201 11.35 -7.54 4.98
N GLY A 202 10.77 -8.68 5.39
CA GLY A 202 10.27 -8.88 6.75
C GLY A 202 11.38 -8.81 7.79
N PHE A 203 12.52 -9.43 7.48
CA PHE A 203 13.70 -9.33 8.31
C PHE A 203 14.21 -7.90 8.43
N VAL A 204 14.36 -7.19 7.30
CA VAL A 204 14.82 -5.80 7.28
C VAL A 204 13.90 -4.89 8.09
N GLN A 205 12.58 -5.04 7.93
CA GLN A 205 11.60 -4.27 8.70
C GLN A 205 11.66 -4.60 10.18
N PHE A 206 11.83 -5.87 10.53
CA PHE A 206 11.95 -6.30 11.92
C PHE A 206 13.19 -5.70 12.61
N VAL A 207 14.35 -5.75 11.97
CA VAL A 207 15.58 -5.14 12.47
C VAL A 207 15.44 -3.62 12.62
N PHE A 208 14.82 -2.97 11.63
CA PHE A 208 14.55 -1.53 11.67
C PHE A 208 13.63 -1.17 12.84
N ASP A 209 12.53 -1.91 13.05
CA ASP A 209 11.57 -1.67 14.13
C ASP A 209 12.24 -1.87 15.51
N LEU A 210 13.08 -2.91 15.66
CA LEU A 210 13.86 -3.13 16.89
C LEU A 210 14.81 -1.96 17.17
N ARG A 211 15.53 -1.49 16.15
CA ARG A 211 16.43 -0.34 16.30
C ARG A 211 15.68 0.92 16.70
N LEU A 212 14.58 1.21 16.02
CA LEU A 212 13.77 2.38 16.31
C LEU A 212 13.15 2.31 17.72
N ALA A 213 12.68 1.13 18.14
CA ALA A 213 12.16 0.93 19.48
C ALA A 213 13.23 1.15 20.56
N ARG A 214 14.46 0.66 20.37
CA ARG A 214 15.57 0.91 21.30
C ARG A 214 15.89 2.39 21.45
N LEU A 215 15.86 3.14 20.37
CA LEU A 215 16.11 4.58 20.39
C LEU A 215 14.97 5.40 21.00
N GLN A 216 13.74 4.91 20.89
CA GLN A 216 12.55 5.61 21.42
C GLN A 216 12.29 5.32 22.89
N TYR A 217 12.60 4.11 23.33
CA TYR A 217 12.26 3.60 24.67
C TYR A 217 13.53 3.21 25.40
N ALA A 218 14.15 4.13 26.11
CA ALA A 218 15.40 3.97 26.83
C ALA A 218 15.37 2.98 28.04
N SER A 219 14.52 1.95 28.02
CA SER A 219 14.36 1.01 29.15
C SER A 219 14.84 -0.40 28.85
N ALA A 220 15.45 -1.03 29.85
CA ALA A 220 15.74 -2.47 29.96
C ALA A 220 14.54 -3.30 29.41
N GLY A 221 14.73 -4.32 28.66
CA GLY A 221 13.69 -5.13 28.07
C GLY A 221 13.60 -4.98 26.52
N ILE A 222 14.22 -3.94 25.92
CA ILE A 222 14.43 -3.88 24.47
C ILE A 222 15.79 -4.49 24.09
N GLU A 223 16.75 -4.49 25.01
CA GLU A 223 18.04 -5.23 24.87
C GLU A 223 17.79 -6.74 24.76
N ASP A 224 16.83 -7.27 25.52
CA ASP A 224 16.44 -8.68 25.42
C ASP A 224 15.78 -9.02 24.08
N LEU A 225 15.13 -8.05 23.44
CA LEU A 225 14.53 -8.21 22.11
C LEU A 225 15.59 -8.41 21.01
N SER A 226 16.78 -7.82 21.14
CA SER A 226 17.86 -8.01 20.17
C SER A 226 18.51 -9.40 20.27
N ASN A 227 18.49 -10.01 21.47
CA ASN A 227 18.99 -11.36 21.71
C ASN A 227 18.08 -12.46 21.12
N ALA A 228 16.87 -12.11 20.70
CA ALA A 228 15.94 -13.04 20.06
C ALA A 228 16.42 -13.49 18.68
N LEU A 229 17.26 -12.72 18.01
CA LEU A 229 17.83 -13.09 16.74
C LEU A 229 19.06 -13.98 16.94
N LYS A 230 18.82 -15.26 17.14
CA LYS A 230 19.87 -16.25 17.31
C LYS A 230 20.80 -16.31 16.10
N LYS A 231 22.04 -16.75 16.33
CA LYS A 231 23.05 -16.89 15.28
C LYS A 231 22.55 -17.76 14.11
N GLU A 232 21.76 -18.78 14.41
CA GLU A 232 21.17 -19.68 13.41
C GLU A 232 20.21 -18.94 12.47
N ILE A 233 19.37 -18.02 13.02
CA ILE A 233 18.47 -17.20 12.20
C ILE A 233 19.27 -16.24 11.33
N ALA A 234 20.31 -15.60 11.90
CA ALA A 234 21.19 -14.72 11.13
C ALA A 234 21.88 -15.46 9.98
N GLN A 235 22.37 -16.68 10.24
CA GLN A 235 22.99 -17.53 9.23
C GLN A 235 22.03 -17.85 8.09
N VAL A 236 20.80 -18.27 8.39
CA VAL A 236 19.80 -18.62 7.38
C VAL A 236 19.31 -17.37 6.60
N ILE A 237 19.28 -16.19 7.20
CA ILE A 237 19.02 -14.93 6.47
C ILE A 237 20.11 -14.67 5.44
N ILE A 238 21.38 -14.85 5.79
CA ILE A 238 22.52 -14.68 4.87
C ILE A 238 22.44 -15.69 3.73
N GLU A 239 22.23 -16.96 4.05
CA GLU A 239 22.07 -18.03 3.05
C GLU A 239 20.89 -17.74 2.12
N ARG A 240 19.74 -17.35 2.68
CA ARG A 240 18.58 -16.96 1.88
C ARG A 240 18.89 -15.77 0.96
N ALA A 241 19.58 -14.76 1.47
CA ALA A 241 19.97 -13.61 0.66
C ALA A 241 20.95 -14.02 -0.45
N HIS A 242 21.92 -14.88 -0.14
CA HIS A 242 22.90 -15.40 -1.11
C HIS A 242 22.21 -16.17 -2.25
N ASP A 243 21.27 -17.04 -1.92
CA ASP A 243 20.59 -17.90 -2.90
C ASP A 243 19.40 -17.21 -3.56
N SER A 244 19.10 -15.98 -3.15
CA SER A 244 17.95 -15.21 -3.65
C SER A 244 18.11 -14.84 -5.12
N VAL A 245 17.04 -15.00 -5.88
CA VAL A 245 16.94 -14.48 -7.24
C VAL A 245 16.98 -12.94 -7.27
N LEU A 246 16.73 -12.26 -6.14
CA LEU A 246 16.81 -10.80 -6.02
C LEU A 246 18.25 -10.33 -6.17
N VAL A 247 19.21 -11.01 -5.55
CA VAL A 247 20.65 -10.67 -5.64
C VAL A 247 21.20 -10.91 -7.03
N ALA A 248 20.74 -11.98 -7.69
CA ALA A 248 21.12 -12.31 -9.05
C ALA A 248 20.52 -11.38 -10.12
N GLU A 249 19.54 -10.56 -9.75
CA GLU A 249 18.83 -9.64 -10.66
C GLU A 249 18.93 -8.19 -10.13
N PRO A 250 19.89 -7.39 -10.64
CA PRO A 250 20.13 -6.04 -10.13
C PRO A 250 18.91 -5.10 -10.16
N ARG A 251 17.93 -5.39 -11.02
CA ARG A 251 16.67 -4.62 -11.07
C ARG A 251 15.75 -4.90 -9.90
N LEU A 252 15.86 -6.09 -9.29
CA LEU A 252 15.06 -6.49 -8.14
C LEU A 252 15.72 -6.08 -6.82
N ASP A 253 17.05 -6.03 -6.78
CA ASP A 253 17.83 -5.46 -5.66
C ASP A 253 18.51 -4.15 -6.06
N ALA A 254 17.74 -3.21 -6.62
CA ALA A 254 18.26 -1.93 -7.11
C ALA A 254 18.99 -1.09 -6.05
N SER A 255 18.72 -1.36 -4.77
CA SER A 255 19.41 -0.72 -3.65
C SER A 255 20.69 -1.43 -3.21
N GLY A 256 20.93 -2.66 -3.67
CA GLY A 256 22.03 -3.51 -3.26
C GLY A 256 21.97 -3.97 -1.79
N LEU A 257 20.82 -3.84 -1.13
CA LEU A 257 20.67 -4.17 0.28
C LEU A 257 20.82 -5.67 0.52
N PHE A 258 20.14 -6.49 -0.28
CA PHE A 258 20.16 -7.95 -0.12
C PHE A 258 21.53 -8.53 -0.48
N ALA A 259 22.23 -7.98 -1.48
CA ALA A 259 23.59 -8.34 -1.78
C ALA A 259 24.56 -8.02 -0.62
N ARG A 260 24.37 -6.91 0.07
CA ARG A 260 25.14 -6.58 1.28
C ARG A 260 24.84 -7.54 2.43
N LEU A 261 23.56 -7.93 2.63
CA LEU A 261 23.20 -8.92 3.63
C LEU A 261 23.84 -10.29 3.32
N ALA A 262 23.82 -10.72 2.05
CA ALA A 262 24.43 -11.98 1.61
C ALA A 262 25.95 -12.04 1.88
N SER A 263 26.61 -10.88 1.89
CA SER A 263 28.07 -10.78 2.12
C SER A 263 28.43 -10.49 3.56
N SER A 264 27.48 -10.53 4.49
CA SER A 264 27.67 -10.19 5.89
C SER A 264 28.19 -11.36 6.73
N ALA A 265 28.69 -11.04 7.92
CA ALA A 265 28.95 -12.05 8.96
C ALA A 265 27.60 -12.50 9.61
N PRO A 266 27.49 -13.77 10.03
CA PRO A 266 26.28 -14.31 10.65
C PRO A 266 26.14 -13.86 12.12
N ALA A 267 26.03 -12.54 12.30
CA ALA A 267 25.87 -11.91 13.59
C ALA A 267 24.82 -10.80 13.49
N TYR A 268 23.94 -10.70 14.49
CA TYR A 268 22.88 -9.70 14.52
C TYR A 268 23.41 -8.28 14.31
N ASP A 269 24.47 -7.90 15.04
CA ASP A 269 25.04 -6.54 14.97
C ASP A 269 25.54 -6.17 13.57
N ALA A 270 26.09 -7.16 12.83
CA ALA A 270 26.54 -6.95 11.47
C ALA A 270 25.36 -6.71 10.53
N LEU A 271 24.28 -7.48 10.66
CA LEU A 271 23.06 -7.34 9.89
C LEU A 271 22.33 -6.04 10.24
N GLU A 272 22.21 -5.71 11.53
CA GLU A 272 21.61 -4.46 12.00
C GLU A 272 22.34 -3.26 11.42
N ARG A 273 23.66 -3.25 11.47
CA ARG A 273 24.47 -2.17 10.89
C ARG A 273 24.17 -1.96 9.41
N ILE A 274 24.11 -3.05 8.63
CA ILE A 274 23.80 -2.96 7.18
C ILE A 274 22.42 -2.35 6.95
N VAL A 275 21.40 -2.79 7.70
CA VAL A 275 20.03 -2.28 7.58
C VAL A 275 19.97 -0.78 7.94
N CYS A 276 20.61 -0.40 9.06
CA CYS A 276 20.62 0.99 9.53
C CYS A 276 21.36 1.93 8.55
N GLU A 277 22.56 1.55 8.11
CA GLU A 277 23.32 2.32 7.11
C GLU A 277 22.54 2.48 5.80
N HIS A 278 21.90 1.39 5.35
CA HIS A 278 21.07 1.42 4.16
C HIS A 278 19.91 2.40 4.32
N HIS A 279 19.19 2.35 5.45
CA HIS A 279 18.10 3.29 5.74
C HIS A 279 18.57 4.74 5.65
N VAL A 280 19.66 5.08 6.35
CA VAL A 280 20.19 6.45 6.37
C VAL A 280 20.58 6.90 4.97
N ALA A 281 21.35 6.10 4.24
CA ALA A 281 21.79 6.41 2.89
C ALA A 281 20.61 6.61 1.92
N HIS A 282 19.62 5.73 1.99
CA HIS A 282 18.43 5.77 1.12
C HIS A 282 17.55 7.00 1.39
N GLN A 283 17.32 7.36 2.64
CA GLN A 283 16.56 8.58 2.98
C GLN A 283 17.29 9.84 2.55
N ARG A 284 18.59 9.91 2.81
CA ARG A 284 19.42 11.05 2.37
C ARG A 284 19.44 11.20 0.84
N ALA A 285 19.55 10.10 0.10
CA ALA A 285 19.49 10.12 -1.36
C ALA A 285 18.16 10.64 -1.90
N LYS A 286 17.08 10.50 -1.14
CA LYS A 286 15.74 11.05 -1.46
C LYS A 286 15.57 12.51 -0.99
N GLY A 287 16.54 13.11 -0.35
CA GLY A 287 16.42 14.44 0.26
C GLY A 287 15.46 14.47 1.48
N VAL A 288 15.26 13.32 2.14
CA VAL A 288 14.38 13.17 3.30
C VAL A 288 15.23 12.88 4.53
N SER A 289 14.84 13.41 5.70
CA SER A 289 15.50 13.08 6.95
C SER A 289 15.31 11.60 7.29
N PRO A 290 16.38 10.86 7.66
CA PRO A 290 16.24 9.51 8.19
C PRO A 290 15.55 9.53 9.57
N PHE A 291 15.03 8.39 10.00
CA PHE A 291 14.42 8.28 11.34
C PHE A 291 15.47 8.35 12.44
N PHE A 292 16.68 7.89 12.18
CA PHE A 292 17.81 7.95 13.08
C PHE A 292 19.12 8.10 12.30
N ASP A 293 20.16 8.54 13.00
CA ASP A 293 21.54 8.59 12.50
C ASP A 293 22.49 8.14 13.63
N GLY A 294 23.11 6.98 13.48
CA GLY A 294 23.81 6.30 14.56
C GLY A 294 22.88 6.03 15.77
N GLU A 295 23.24 6.57 16.93
CA GLU A 295 22.46 6.44 18.17
C GLU A 295 21.44 7.58 18.36
N GLN A 296 21.38 8.55 17.45
CA GLN A 296 20.49 9.69 17.57
C GLN A 296 19.16 9.44 16.88
N LEU A 297 18.05 9.53 17.62
CA LEU A 297 16.71 9.55 17.07
C LEU A 297 16.42 10.94 16.48
N LEU A 298 16.09 10.99 15.19
CA LEU A 298 15.76 12.23 14.47
C LEU A 298 14.26 12.40 14.26
N LEU A 299 13.56 11.30 13.98
CA LEU A 299 12.11 11.30 13.77
C LEU A 299 11.48 10.20 14.62
N ARG A 300 10.40 10.53 15.30
CA ARG A 300 9.60 9.54 16.03
C ARG A 300 8.59 8.90 15.10
N ASP A 301 8.47 7.59 15.18
CA ASP A 301 7.40 6.84 14.53
C ASP A 301 6.64 6.02 15.57
N LYS A 302 5.44 5.56 15.22
CA LYS A 302 4.66 4.68 16.07
C LYS A 302 5.17 3.25 15.91
N VAL A 303 6.09 2.85 16.79
CA VAL A 303 6.39 1.45 17.02
C VAL A 303 5.51 0.99 18.17
N ASP A 304 4.61 0.04 17.91
CA ASP A 304 3.84 -0.60 18.98
C ASP A 304 4.77 -1.58 19.71
N ARG A 305 5.20 -1.18 20.91
CA ARG A 305 6.14 -1.96 21.73
C ARG A 305 5.58 -3.32 22.14
N ALA A 306 4.28 -3.39 22.46
CA ALA A 306 3.67 -4.63 22.90
C ALA A 306 3.57 -5.63 21.75
N GLU A 307 3.13 -5.16 20.57
CA GLU A 307 3.08 -5.98 19.36
C GLU A 307 4.47 -6.45 18.94
N LEU A 308 5.46 -5.54 18.93
CA LEU A 308 6.83 -5.88 18.57
C LEU A 308 7.43 -6.89 19.57
N GLY A 309 7.18 -6.72 20.89
CA GLY A 309 7.61 -7.65 21.92
C GLY A 309 7.05 -9.05 21.74
N ALA A 310 5.73 -9.18 21.59
CA ALA A 310 5.06 -10.44 21.35
C ALA A 310 5.56 -11.14 20.07
N PHE A 311 5.78 -10.37 19.00
CA PHE A 311 6.36 -10.90 17.77
C PHE A 311 7.79 -11.40 17.96
N THR A 312 8.61 -10.65 18.70
CA THR A 312 10.00 -11.02 18.99
C THR A 312 10.08 -12.30 19.80
N GLU A 313 9.24 -12.44 20.84
CA GLU A 313 9.11 -13.68 21.61
C GLU A 313 8.71 -14.86 20.71
N SER A 314 7.76 -14.65 19.82
CA SER A 314 7.32 -15.70 18.86
C SER A 314 8.47 -16.14 17.95
N VAL A 315 9.26 -15.20 17.43
CA VAL A 315 10.44 -15.50 16.62
C VAL A 315 11.51 -16.23 17.45
N ALA A 316 11.76 -15.82 18.70
CA ALA A 316 12.71 -16.45 19.58
C ALA A 316 12.32 -17.88 19.99
N GLN A 317 11.04 -18.15 20.12
CA GLN A 317 10.46 -19.46 20.46
C GLN A 317 10.25 -20.35 19.22
N ALA A 318 10.55 -19.88 18.03
CA ALA A 318 10.40 -20.65 16.82
C ALA A 318 11.21 -21.98 16.90
N ARG A 319 10.57 -23.07 16.53
CA ARG A 319 11.16 -24.43 16.63
C ARG A 319 12.36 -24.63 15.71
N SER A 320 12.50 -23.80 14.70
CA SER A 320 13.62 -23.81 13.75
C SER A 320 13.81 -22.42 13.15
N ALA A 321 15.00 -22.18 12.61
CA ALA A 321 15.29 -20.95 11.88
C ALA A 321 14.32 -20.74 10.68
N GLU A 322 13.97 -21.83 9.99
CA GLU A 322 12.99 -21.77 8.89
C GLU A 322 11.59 -21.33 9.35
N ALA A 323 11.14 -21.79 10.53
CA ALA A 323 9.90 -21.32 11.13
C ALA A 323 9.95 -19.82 11.46
N ALA A 324 11.07 -19.32 11.96
CA ALA A 324 11.28 -17.90 12.19
C ALA A 324 11.22 -17.08 10.89
N LEU A 325 11.83 -17.59 9.81
CA LEU A 325 11.75 -16.95 8.49
C LEU A 325 10.34 -16.86 7.93
N ARG A 326 9.53 -17.91 8.13
CA ARG A 326 8.10 -17.89 7.73
C ARG A 326 7.34 -16.79 8.46
N MET A 327 7.57 -16.63 9.77
CA MET A 327 6.95 -15.56 10.56
C MET A 327 7.37 -14.17 10.06
N LEU A 328 8.67 -13.98 9.76
CA LEU A 328 9.19 -12.73 9.22
C LEU A 328 8.58 -12.42 7.85
N GLY A 329 8.50 -13.40 6.97
CA GLY A 329 7.87 -13.26 5.66
C GLY A 329 6.39 -12.92 5.78
N PHE A 330 5.67 -13.58 6.66
CA PHE A 330 4.26 -13.32 6.92
C PHE A 330 4.00 -11.92 7.49
N ARG A 331 4.87 -11.41 8.38
CA ARG A 331 4.79 -10.03 8.87
C ARG A 331 4.95 -9.01 7.75
N SER A 332 5.81 -9.28 6.78
CA SER A 332 6.06 -8.40 5.65
C SER A 332 5.11 -8.62 4.48
N ARG A 333 4.25 -9.65 4.57
CA ARG A 333 3.28 -9.93 3.51
C ARG A 333 2.55 -8.66 3.14
N ARG A 334 2.55 -8.39 1.86
CA ARG A 334 1.88 -7.20 1.35
C ARG A 334 0.50 -7.57 0.86
N ASP A 335 -0.43 -7.82 1.78
CA ASP A 335 -1.86 -8.08 1.52
C ASP A 335 -2.42 -7.15 0.47
N TRP A 336 -1.89 -5.92 0.44
CA TRP A 336 -2.30 -4.92 -0.51
C TRP A 336 -2.00 -5.26 -1.97
N HIS A 337 -1.12 -6.21 -2.29
CA HIS A 337 -0.91 -6.61 -3.68
C HIS A 337 -2.01 -7.57 -4.15
N PHE A 338 -2.30 -8.59 -3.37
CA PHE A 338 -3.21 -9.66 -3.78
C PHE A 338 -4.66 -9.34 -3.41
N GLY A 339 -4.95 -8.94 -2.19
CA GLY A 339 -6.30 -8.55 -1.76
C GLY A 339 -6.84 -7.34 -2.54
N ARG A 340 -5.96 -6.41 -2.97
CA ARG A 340 -6.35 -5.34 -3.90
C ARG A 340 -6.61 -5.85 -5.30
N CYS A 341 -5.80 -6.76 -5.83
CA CYS A 341 -6.05 -7.39 -7.12
C CYS A 341 -7.40 -8.10 -7.11
N ARG A 342 -7.73 -8.83 -6.04
CA ARG A 342 -9.05 -9.46 -5.87
C ARG A 342 -10.17 -8.43 -5.88
N ARG A 343 -10.07 -7.35 -5.12
CA ARG A 343 -11.08 -6.29 -5.11
C ARG A 343 -11.29 -5.66 -6.48
N TYR A 344 -10.22 -5.42 -7.24
CA TYR A 344 -10.35 -4.93 -8.62
C TYR A 344 -11.02 -5.95 -9.54
N TYR A 345 -10.70 -7.23 -9.38
CA TYR A 345 -11.35 -8.28 -10.15
C TYR A 345 -12.86 -8.35 -9.85
N ASP A 346 -13.23 -8.40 -8.57
CA ASP A 346 -14.62 -8.45 -8.13
C ASP A 346 -15.38 -7.19 -8.57
N PHE A 347 -14.76 -6.03 -8.45
CA PHE A 347 -15.30 -4.76 -8.92
C PHE A 347 -15.58 -4.80 -10.43
N ALA A 348 -14.65 -5.29 -11.25
CA ALA A 348 -14.80 -5.38 -12.70
C ALA A 348 -15.84 -6.42 -13.12
N HIS A 349 -16.02 -7.51 -12.38
CA HIS A 349 -16.87 -8.64 -12.73
C HIS A 349 -18.21 -8.65 -12.00
N GLY A 350 -18.51 -7.64 -11.19
CA GLY A 350 -19.79 -7.48 -10.50
C GLY A 350 -19.95 -8.36 -9.28
N GLY A 351 -18.86 -8.84 -8.70
CA GLY A 351 -18.84 -9.51 -7.40
C GLY A 351 -19.29 -8.54 -6.29
N LYS A 352 -20.00 -9.04 -5.29
CA LYS A 352 -20.29 -8.24 -4.10
C LYS A 352 -18.97 -7.88 -3.43
N GLN A 353 -18.77 -6.61 -3.12
CA GLN A 353 -17.68 -6.22 -2.22
C GLN A 353 -17.96 -6.86 -0.86
N ALA A 354 -17.04 -7.73 -0.40
CA ALA A 354 -17.07 -8.28 0.93
C ALA A 354 -16.60 -7.23 1.95
#